data_39cc66a5f5c64daa9caaffcf7712d265
#
_entry.id   39cc66a5f5c64daa9caaffcf7712d265
#
_cell.length_a   1.000
_cell.length_b   1.000
_cell.length_c   1.000
_cell.angle_alpha   90.00
_cell.angle_beta   90.00
_cell.angle_gamma   90.00
#
_symmetry.space_group_name_H-M   'P 1'
#
loop_
_entity.id
_entity.type
_entity.pdbx_description
1 polymer ?
#
loop_
_entity_poly.entity_id
_entity_poly.type
_entity_poly.pdbx_seq_one_letter_code
_entity_poly.pdbx_strand_id
1 'polypeptide(L)'
;MLNERGRIELETTIVKLDGDAYYLVCAAFFEQRLLDHIDRHKGNHNIKVECLSTSWCALAINGPNSRHIMQAVTDAPLDNANFKWLSGQIITIAGHELWALRLSYAGELGWELHLPSEAMMDVYQALSQAGEAYDMVDYGSFAMNAMRMEKGFKGAGELNNEVTLPEADVMRFVKMDKDFIGKDKTEISLNSDSLPWICTYIEIDKQGDIYGHGGEAIYLDGQIVGSTASVAYGPSVDKILAFAYLKPHAAIEGTKLEVIVHGKARGGLVLDEPVYDPQSLLPRTDA
;
A
#
# COMPACT_ATOMS: atom_id res chain seq x y z
N MET A 1 -5.77 -4.10 -10.45
CA MET A 1 -6.65 -4.50 -11.58
C MET A 1 -6.92 -3.30 -12.47
N LEU A 2 -7.13 -3.49 -13.78
CA LEU A 2 -7.46 -2.41 -14.71
C LEU A 2 -8.85 -2.61 -15.30
N ASN A 3 -9.45 -1.49 -15.74
CA ASN A 3 -10.62 -1.52 -16.61
C ASN A 3 -10.25 -1.50 -18.09
N GLU A 4 -11.23 -1.57 -18.98
CA GLU A 4 -11.03 -1.61 -20.43
C GLU A 4 -10.44 -0.31 -21.01
N ARG A 5 -10.41 0.77 -20.21
CA ARG A 5 -9.78 2.05 -20.56
C ARG A 5 -8.30 2.10 -20.20
N GLY A 6 -7.74 1.01 -19.63
CA GLY A 6 -6.37 0.95 -19.14
C GLY A 6 -6.13 1.75 -17.85
N ARG A 7 -7.20 2.14 -17.15
CA ARG A 7 -7.13 2.86 -15.87
C ARG A 7 -7.20 1.89 -14.70
N ILE A 8 -6.64 2.30 -13.56
CA ILE A 8 -6.60 1.48 -12.35
C ILE A 8 -8.00 1.39 -11.76
N GLU A 9 -8.62 0.22 -11.83
CA GLU A 9 -9.95 0.00 -11.25
C GLU A 9 -9.91 -0.12 -9.75
N LEU A 10 -8.98 -0.92 -9.25
CA LEU A 10 -8.68 -1.08 -7.83
C LEU A 10 -7.32 -1.79 -7.63
N GLU A 11 -6.78 -1.68 -6.43
CA GLU A 11 -5.68 -2.51 -5.96
C GLU A 11 -6.20 -3.67 -5.10
N THR A 12 -5.54 -4.82 -5.18
CA THR A 12 -5.88 -5.99 -4.37
C THR A 12 -4.65 -6.88 -4.21
N THR A 13 -4.49 -7.43 -3.03
CA THR A 13 -3.55 -8.53 -2.80
C THR A 13 -4.20 -9.83 -3.23
N ILE A 14 -3.50 -10.63 -4.00
CA ILE A 14 -3.97 -11.94 -4.47
C ILE A 14 -3.03 -13.01 -3.93
N VAL A 15 -3.58 -13.88 -3.09
CA VAL A 15 -2.86 -15.03 -2.54
C VAL A 15 -3.37 -16.29 -3.24
N LYS A 16 -2.46 -17.02 -3.89
CA LYS A 16 -2.80 -18.33 -4.44
C LYS A 16 -2.83 -19.35 -3.30
N LEU A 17 -3.95 -20.01 -3.14
CA LEU A 17 -4.14 -21.12 -2.21
C LEU A 17 -3.90 -22.45 -2.91
N ASP A 18 -4.06 -23.55 -2.20
CA ASP A 18 -3.97 -24.88 -2.78
C ASP A 18 -5.08 -25.12 -3.81
N GLY A 19 -4.76 -25.90 -4.83
CA GLY A 19 -5.66 -26.15 -5.95
C GLY A 19 -5.88 -24.92 -6.83
N ASP A 20 -7.14 -24.68 -7.22
CA ASP A 20 -7.55 -23.56 -8.08
C ASP A 20 -8.24 -22.44 -7.28
N ALA A 21 -7.90 -22.31 -6.01
CA ALA A 21 -8.46 -21.29 -5.13
C ALA A 21 -7.52 -20.08 -4.99
N TYR A 22 -8.12 -18.89 -4.84
CA TYR A 22 -7.42 -17.63 -4.62
C TYR A 22 -8.11 -16.86 -3.51
N TYR A 23 -7.33 -16.27 -2.63
CA TYR A 23 -7.80 -15.34 -1.62
C TYR A 23 -7.45 -13.91 -2.04
N LEU A 24 -8.45 -13.05 -2.12
CA LEU A 24 -8.31 -11.67 -2.56
C LEU A 24 -8.59 -10.74 -1.38
N VAL A 25 -7.67 -9.80 -1.16
CA VAL A 25 -7.79 -8.78 -0.10
C VAL A 25 -7.75 -7.40 -0.73
N CYS A 26 -8.72 -6.57 -0.44
CA CYS A 26 -8.75 -5.18 -0.85
C CYS A 26 -9.28 -4.29 0.30
N ALA A 27 -9.13 -2.98 0.16
CA ALA A 27 -9.76 -2.05 1.10
C ALA A 27 -11.28 -2.23 1.08
N ALA A 28 -11.93 -2.18 2.25
CA ALA A 28 -13.35 -2.49 2.42
C ALA A 28 -14.26 -1.68 1.47
N PHE A 29 -13.92 -0.43 1.17
CA PHE A 29 -14.70 0.39 0.23
C PHE A 29 -14.56 -0.04 -1.24
N PHE A 30 -13.63 -0.94 -1.57
CA PHE A 30 -13.49 -1.54 -2.90
C PHE A 30 -14.19 -2.91 -3.05
N GLU A 31 -14.74 -3.48 -1.98
CA GLU A 31 -15.33 -4.82 -2.02
C GLU A 31 -16.35 -4.98 -3.14
N GLN A 32 -17.38 -4.12 -3.18
CA GLN A 32 -18.40 -4.21 -4.21
C GLN A 32 -17.82 -4.01 -5.62
N ARG A 33 -16.87 -3.10 -5.77
CA ARG A 33 -16.19 -2.86 -7.05
C ARG A 33 -15.39 -4.07 -7.51
N LEU A 34 -14.74 -4.78 -6.58
CA LEU A 34 -14.02 -6.02 -6.86
C LEU A 34 -14.99 -7.13 -7.32
N LEU A 35 -16.11 -7.30 -6.63
CA LEU A 35 -17.14 -8.28 -6.99
C LEU A 35 -17.71 -7.98 -8.38
N ASP A 36 -18.07 -6.73 -8.66
CA ASP A 36 -18.58 -6.30 -9.97
C ASP A 36 -17.54 -6.49 -11.08
N HIS A 37 -16.27 -6.24 -10.79
CA HIS A 37 -15.19 -6.44 -11.74
C HIS A 37 -15.02 -7.93 -12.09
N ILE A 38 -15.03 -8.81 -11.09
CA ILE A 38 -14.95 -10.25 -11.31
C ILE A 38 -16.18 -10.73 -12.11
N ASP A 39 -17.39 -10.31 -11.73
CA ASP A 39 -18.62 -10.73 -12.41
C ASP A 39 -18.64 -10.31 -13.89
N ARG A 40 -18.20 -9.10 -14.19
CA ARG A 40 -18.11 -8.55 -15.55
C ARG A 40 -17.13 -9.33 -16.43
N HIS A 41 -16.02 -9.80 -15.86
CA HIS A 41 -14.92 -10.37 -16.63
C HIS A 41 -14.79 -11.90 -16.51
N LYS A 42 -15.59 -12.55 -15.69
CA LYS A 42 -15.54 -14.03 -15.53
C LYS A 42 -15.90 -14.80 -16.82
N GLY A 43 -16.62 -14.18 -17.76
CA GLY A 43 -17.03 -14.83 -18.99
C GLY A 43 -17.81 -16.12 -18.73
N ASN A 44 -17.41 -17.19 -19.44
CA ASN A 44 -17.99 -18.55 -19.30
C ASN A 44 -17.20 -19.44 -18.30
N HIS A 45 -16.26 -18.86 -17.55
CA HIS A 45 -15.52 -19.64 -16.55
C HIS A 45 -16.42 -19.97 -15.36
N ASN A 46 -16.33 -21.24 -14.89
CA ASN A 46 -17.04 -21.68 -13.70
C ASN A 46 -16.28 -21.20 -12.44
N ILE A 47 -16.59 -19.99 -12.00
CA ILE A 47 -15.96 -19.36 -10.83
C ILE A 47 -17.01 -19.23 -9.72
N LYS A 48 -16.69 -19.76 -8.54
CA LYS A 48 -17.43 -19.49 -7.31
C LYS A 48 -16.70 -18.38 -6.54
N VAL A 49 -17.41 -17.32 -6.19
CA VAL A 49 -16.90 -16.24 -5.34
C VAL A 49 -17.60 -16.33 -4.00
N GLU A 50 -16.85 -16.25 -2.93
CA GLU A 50 -17.33 -16.23 -1.56
C GLU A 50 -16.80 -14.97 -0.87
N CYS A 51 -17.70 -14.15 -0.33
CA CYS A 51 -17.32 -12.95 0.41
C CYS A 51 -17.15 -13.31 1.89
N LEU A 52 -15.97 -13.05 2.44
CA LEU A 52 -15.59 -13.34 3.82
C LEU A 52 -15.66 -12.12 4.75
N SER A 53 -15.95 -10.94 4.24
CA SER A 53 -15.81 -9.66 4.97
C SER A 53 -16.69 -9.54 6.23
N THR A 54 -17.76 -10.34 6.34
CA THR A 54 -18.63 -10.36 7.53
C THR A 54 -18.23 -11.41 8.56
N SER A 55 -17.40 -12.37 8.18
CA SER A 55 -17.01 -13.53 9.02
C SER A 55 -15.54 -13.60 9.34
N TRP A 56 -14.73 -12.81 8.64
CA TRP A 56 -13.28 -12.73 8.80
C TRP A 56 -12.84 -11.31 9.11
N CYS A 57 -11.72 -11.19 9.80
CA CYS A 57 -11.04 -9.92 10.07
C CYS A 57 -9.54 -10.06 9.83
N ALA A 58 -8.83 -8.95 9.90
CA ALA A 58 -7.37 -8.93 9.80
C ALA A 58 -6.76 -8.14 10.96
N LEU A 59 -5.67 -8.68 11.51
CA LEU A 59 -4.78 -7.99 12.43
C LEU A 59 -3.43 -7.81 11.72
N ALA A 60 -2.79 -6.66 11.87
CA ALA A 60 -1.44 -6.43 11.37
C ALA A 60 -0.48 -6.27 12.56
N ILE A 61 0.61 -7.01 12.55
CA ILE A 61 1.72 -6.84 13.49
C ILE A 61 2.97 -6.43 12.72
N ASN A 62 3.58 -5.30 13.08
CA ASN A 62 4.71 -4.74 12.37
C ASN A 62 5.75 -4.18 13.35
N GLY A 63 6.99 -4.11 12.89
CA GLY A 63 8.10 -3.54 13.64
C GLY A 63 9.24 -4.53 13.85
N PRO A 64 10.38 -4.07 14.36
CA PRO A 64 11.60 -4.88 14.46
C PRO A 64 11.43 -6.10 15.35
N ASN A 65 10.56 -6.04 16.36
CA ASN A 65 10.31 -7.13 17.30
C ASN A 65 9.12 -8.03 16.89
N SER A 66 8.47 -7.77 15.76
CA SER A 66 7.26 -8.49 15.34
C SER A 66 7.48 -10.01 15.24
N ARG A 67 8.66 -10.45 14.76
CA ARG A 67 9.00 -11.88 14.71
C ARG A 67 9.10 -12.52 16.08
N HIS A 68 9.75 -11.85 17.04
CA HIS A 68 9.89 -12.37 18.38
C HIS A 68 8.53 -12.52 19.08
N ILE A 69 7.67 -11.53 18.91
CA ILE A 69 6.30 -11.53 19.45
C ILE A 69 5.48 -12.65 18.80
N MET A 70 5.51 -12.76 17.48
CA MET A 70 4.82 -13.82 16.76
C MET A 70 5.32 -15.21 17.16
N GLN A 71 6.64 -15.42 17.28
CA GLN A 71 7.22 -16.72 17.65
C GLN A 71 6.88 -17.14 19.08
N ALA A 72 6.55 -16.20 19.96
CA ALA A 72 6.09 -16.50 21.31
C ALA A 72 4.66 -17.06 21.37
N VAL A 73 3.89 -16.92 20.31
CA VAL A 73 2.45 -17.32 20.26
C VAL A 73 2.13 -18.38 19.21
N THR A 74 3.14 -18.83 18.44
CA THR A 74 2.98 -19.91 17.45
C THR A 74 4.20 -20.82 17.41
N ASP A 75 3.96 -22.10 17.13
CA ASP A 75 5.03 -23.10 16.91
C ASP A 75 5.51 -23.09 15.44
N ALA A 76 4.85 -22.34 14.55
CA ALA A 76 5.26 -22.26 13.16
C ALA A 76 6.63 -21.55 13.03
N PRO A 77 7.56 -22.05 12.22
CA PRO A 77 8.85 -21.39 12.03
C PRO A 77 8.67 -20.12 11.20
N LEU A 78 9.13 -18.98 11.76
CA LEU A 78 8.93 -17.65 11.16
C LEU A 78 10.22 -17.03 10.57
N ASP A 79 11.33 -17.76 10.56
CA ASP A 79 12.59 -17.33 9.95
C ASP A 79 12.47 -17.21 8.41
N ASN A 80 13.44 -16.55 7.78
CA ASN A 80 13.42 -16.30 6.33
C ASN A 80 13.48 -17.57 5.47
N ALA A 81 14.04 -18.66 5.97
CA ALA A 81 14.13 -19.92 5.23
C ALA A 81 12.77 -20.61 5.14
N ASN A 82 11.99 -20.55 6.21
CA ASN A 82 10.71 -21.23 6.35
C ASN A 82 9.51 -20.36 5.99
N PHE A 83 9.58 -19.05 6.24
CA PHE A 83 8.52 -18.11 5.92
C PHE A 83 9.06 -16.95 5.08
N LYS A 84 9.09 -17.11 3.77
CA LYS A 84 9.66 -16.13 2.86
C LYS A 84 8.87 -14.82 2.82
N TRP A 85 9.56 -13.72 2.61
CA TRP A 85 8.92 -12.42 2.34
C TRP A 85 7.98 -12.52 1.13
N LEU A 86 6.81 -11.88 1.20
CA LEU A 86 5.72 -11.95 0.21
C LEU A 86 5.18 -13.38 0.01
N SER A 87 5.15 -14.17 1.06
CA SER A 87 4.46 -15.46 1.06
C SER A 87 3.40 -15.52 2.16
N GLY A 88 2.53 -16.52 2.10
CA GLY A 88 1.49 -16.79 3.09
C GLY A 88 1.53 -18.22 3.55
N GLN A 89 1.15 -18.47 4.79
CA GLN A 89 1.04 -19.79 5.39
C GLN A 89 -0.16 -19.82 6.36
N ILE A 90 -0.69 -21.02 6.60
CA ILE A 90 -1.61 -21.26 7.71
C ILE A 90 -0.74 -21.49 8.94
N ILE A 91 -1.05 -20.77 10.01
CA ILE A 91 -0.43 -20.93 11.33
C ILE A 91 -1.50 -21.04 12.40
N THR A 92 -1.12 -21.51 13.58
CA THR A 92 -2.01 -21.57 14.75
C THR A 92 -1.56 -20.58 15.80
N ILE A 93 -2.47 -19.73 16.29
CA ILE A 93 -2.28 -18.83 17.42
C ILE A 93 -3.48 -18.99 18.37
N ALA A 94 -3.24 -19.12 19.66
CA ALA A 94 -4.26 -19.30 20.69
C ALA A 94 -5.28 -20.42 20.37
N GLY A 95 -4.81 -21.49 19.69
CA GLY A 95 -5.65 -22.62 19.29
C GLY A 95 -6.49 -22.41 18.03
N HIS A 96 -6.40 -21.24 17.36
CA HIS A 96 -7.10 -20.92 16.13
C HIS A 96 -6.17 -21.00 14.91
N GLU A 97 -6.60 -21.67 13.86
CA GLU A 97 -5.94 -21.62 12.56
C GLU A 97 -6.28 -20.31 11.84
N LEU A 98 -5.25 -19.68 11.28
CA LEU A 98 -5.38 -18.41 10.57
C LEU A 98 -4.38 -18.33 9.41
N TRP A 99 -4.65 -17.47 8.44
CA TRP A 99 -3.71 -17.18 7.38
C TRP A 99 -2.78 -16.04 7.81
N ALA A 100 -1.49 -16.32 7.86
CA ALA A 100 -0.47 -15.31 8.06
C ALA A 100 0.16 -14.96 6.71
N LEU A 101 0.12 -13.70 6.33
CA LEU A 101 0.76 -13.19 5.12
C LEU A 101 1.95 -12.34 5.55
N ARG A 102 3.17 -12.75 5.15
CA ARG A 102 4.37 -11.97 5.45
C ARG A 102 4.52 -10.81 4.48
N LEU A 103 3.79 -9.78 4.77
CA LEU A 103 3.82 -8.48 4.09
C LEU A 103 3.53 -7.38 5.09
N SER A 104 3.89 -6.15 4.75
CA SER A 104 3.71 -5.01 5.64
C SER A 104 3.54 -3.74 4.82
N TYR A 105 2.43 -3.05 5.04
CA TYR A 105 2.18 -1.73 4.46
C TYR A 105 2.86 -0.61 5.27
N ALA A 106 3.31 -0.91 6.48
CA ALA A 106 4.12 -0.02 7.31
C ALA A 106 5.59 0.08 6.85
N GLY A 107 6.04 -0.82 5.97
CA GLY A 107 7.43 -0.86 5.51
C GLY A 107 8.42 -1.50 6.48
N GLU A 108 7.94 -2.05 7.58
CA GLU A 108 8.70 -2.80 8.58
C GLU A 108 8.59 -4.32 8.36
N LEU A 109 9.38 -5.10 9.11
CA LEU A 109 9.09 -6.53 9.27
C LEU A 109 7.70 -6.70 9.84
N GLY A 110 6.90 -7.60 9.29
CA GLY A 110 5.55 -7.79 9.78
C GLY A 110 4.73 -8.85 9.05
N TRP A 111 3.57 -9.10 9.61
CA TRP A 111 2.57 -10.02 9.08
C TRP A 111 1.18 -9.42 9.14
N GLU A 112 0.37 -9.72 8.14
CA GLU A 112 -1.08 -9.61 8.21
C GLU A 112 -1.65 -10.97 8.58
N LEU A 113 -2.46 -11.00 9.64
CA LEU A 113 -3.11 -12.20 10.17
C LEU A 113 -4.58 -12.14 9.80
N HIS A 114 -5.01 -12.99 8.89
CA HIS A 114 -6.38 -13.08 8.45
C HIS A 114 -7.06 -14.27 9.12
N LEU A 115 -8.11 -14.02 9.87
CA LEU A 115 -8.70 -14.99 10.79
C LEU A 115 -10.22 -14.85 10.90
N PRO A 116 -10.93 -15.93 11.29
CA PRO A 116 -12.34 -15.84 11.64
C PRO A 116 -12.57 -14.78 12.73
N SER A 117 -13.62 -13.97 12.57
CA SER A 117 -13.90 -12.85 13.49
C SER A 117 -14.11 -13.30 14.95
N GLU A 118 -14.58 -14.52 15.15
CA GLU A 118 -14.74 -15.13 16.48
C GLU A 118 -13.42 -15.39 17.19
N ALA A 119 -12.32 -15.62 16.46
CA ALA A 119 -10.98 -15.83 16.99
C ALA A 119 -10.22 -14.54 17.31
N MET A 120 -10.74 -13.38 16.87
CA MET A 120 -10.03 -12.10 16.92
C MET A 120 -9.53 -11.74 18.32
N MET A 121 -10.40 -11.86 19.33
CA MET A 121 -10.04 -11.44 20.69
C MET A 121 -8.98 -12.33 21.32
N ASP A 122 -9.07 -13.65 21.10
CA ASP A 122 -8.08 -14.59 21.64
C ASP A 122 -6.71 -14.37 21.03
N VAL A 123 -6.66 -14.19 19.69
CA VAL A 123 -5.41 -13.92 18.96
C VAL A 123 -4.84 -12.55 19.35
N TYR A 124 -5.67 -11.51 19.42
CA TYR A 124 -5.25 -10.18 19.84
C TYR A 124 -4.66 -10.18 21.26
N GLN A 125 -5.31 -10.86 22.23
CA GLN A 125 -4.84 -10.96 23.59
C GLN A 125 -3.52 -11.71 23.69
N ALA A 126 -3.36 -12.81 22.96
CA ALA A 126 -2.11 -13.55 22.92
C ALA A 126 -0.94 -12.70 22.39
N LEU A 127 -1.17 -11.97 21.30
CA LEU A 127 -0.17 -11.04 20.73
C LEU A 127 0.13 -9.90 21.70
N SER A 128 -0.89 -9.29 22.30
CA SER A 128 -0.73 -8.16 23.23
C SER A 128 0.09 -8.59 24.46
N GLN A 129 -0.21 -9.73 25.03
CA GLN A 129 0.54 -10.27 26.16
C GLN A 129 2.00 -10.58 25.82
N ALA A 130 2.25 -11.20 24.66
CA ALA A 130 3.61 -11.47 24.21
C ALA A 130 4.36 -10.17 23.86
N GLY A 131 3.63 -9.13 23.43
CA GLY A 131 4.17 -7.83 23.04
C GLY A 131 4.55 -6.92 24.22
N GLU A 132 4.05 -7.18 25.44
CA GLU A 132 4.36 -6.36 26.64
C GLU A 132 5.86 -6.21 26.89
N ALA A 133 6.63 -7.29 26.68
CA ALA A 133 8.08 -7.28 26.88
C ALA A 133 8.85 -6.45 25.82
N TYR A 134 8.18 -6.01 24.78
CA TYR A 134 8.74 -5.28 23.63
C TYR A 134 8.12 -3.90 23.46
N ASP A 135 7.39 -3.39 24.46
CA ASP A 135 6.69 -2.10 24.41
C ASP A 135 5.76 -1.99 23.16
N MET A 136 5.11 -3.11 22.79
CA MET A 136 4.16 -3.12 21.68
C MET A 136 2.97 -2.22 21.98
N VAL A 137 2.57 -1.43 21.00
CA VAL A 137 1.43 -0.52 21.09
C VAL A 137 0.48 -0.70 19.91
N ASP A 138 -0.79 -0.45 20.15
CA ASP A 138 -1.78 -0.38 19.09
C ASP A 138 -1.60 0.89 18.26
N TYR A 139 -1.84 0.80 16.95
CA TYR A 139 -1.83 1.94 16.07
C TYR A 139 -3.02 1.93 15.11
N GLY A 140 -3.45 3.08 14.68
CA GLY A 140 -4.60 3.25 13.79
C GLY A 140 -4.22 3.65 12.37
N SER A 141 -5.24 3.90 11.54
CA SER A 141 -5.11 4.21 10.12
C SER A 141 -4.27 5.47 9.83
N PHE A 142 -4.27 6.47 10.72
CA PHE A 142 -3.43 7.66 10.55
C PHE A 142 -1.94 7.34 10.68
N ALA A 143 -1.56 6.53 11.69
CA ALA A 143 -0.19 6.08 11.84
C ALA A 143 0.24 5.18 10.68
N MET A 144 -0.64 4.26 10.24
CA MET A 144 -0.40 3.46 9.03
C MET A 144 -0.17 4.34 7.80
N ASN A 145 -0.98 5.39 7.59
CA ASN A 145 -0.80 6.32 6.49
C ASN A 145 0.54 7.06 6.58
N ALA A 146 0.97 7.47 7.78
CA ALA A 146 2.28 8.09 7.99
C ALA A 146 3.42 7.15 7.61
N MET A 147 3.41 5.91 8.12
CA MET A 147 4.44 4.90 7.86
C MET A 147 4.51 4.52 6.37
N ARG A 148 3.37 4.28 5.70
CA ARG A 148 3.37 3.98 4.26
C ARG A 148 3.91 5.13 3.42
N MET A 149 3.67 6.39 3.85
CA MET A 149 4.20 7.58 3.20
C MET A 149 5.71 7.69 3.33
N GLU A 150 6.27 7.43 4.53
CA GLU A 150 7.72 7.38 4.74
C GLU A 150 8.39 6.35 3.81
N LYS A 151 7.71 5.25 3.57
CA LYS A 151 8.14 4.14 2.70
C LYS A 151 7.88 4.38 1.22
N GLY A 152 7.18 5.44 0.86
CA GLY A 152 6.81 5.73 -0.53
C GLY A 152 5.82 4.71 -1.10
N PHE A 153 5.00 4.07 -0.28
CA PHE A 153 3.97 3.15 -0.75
C PHE A 153 2.72 3.90 -1.18
N LYS A 154 2.31 3.69 -2.41
CA LYS A 154 1.09 4.25 -2.99
C LYS A 154 -0.12 3.49 -2.46
N GLY A 155 -1.24 4.18 -2.32
CA GLY A 155 -2.52 3.62 -1.90
C GLY A 155 -3.66 4.13 -2.76
N ALA A 156 -4.89 4.00 -2.28
CA ALA A 156 -6.10 4.35 -3.03
C ALA A 156 -6.18 5.83 -3.46
N GLY A 157 -5.48 6.72 -2.76
CA GLY A 157 -5.38 8.13 -3.17
C GLY A 157 -4.63 8.30 -4.48
N GLU A 158 -3.59 7.51 -4.70
CA GLU A 158 -2.76 7.50 -5.90
C GLU A 158 -3.28 6.52 -6.96
N LEU A 159 -3.76 5.34 -6.53
CA LEU A 159 -4.13 4.23 -7.39
C LEU A 159 -5.65 4.16 -7.58
N ASN A 160 -6.20 4.98 -8.45
CA ASN A 160 -7.63 5.09 -8.67
C ASN A 160 -8.01 5.11 -10.16
N ASN A 161 -9.31 5.12 -10.46
CA ASN A 161 -9.83 4.98 -11.83
C ASN A 161 -9.73 6.25 -12.70
N GLU A 162 -9.05 7.28 -12.24
CA GLU A 162 -8.75 8.48 -13.01
C GLU A 162 -7.40 8.40 -13.73
N VAL A 163 -6.54 7.42 -13.34
CA VAL A 163 -5.16 7.34 -13.80
C VAL A 163 -4.84 6.00 -14.47
N THR A 164 -3.88 6.03 -15.37
CA THR A 164 -3.28 4.87 -16.03
C THR A 164 -2.06 4.38 -15.25
N LEU A 165 -1.56 3.18 -15.57
CA LEU A 165 -0.35 2.64 -14.92
C LEU A 165 0.90 3.52 -15.15
N PRO A 166 1.16 4.07 -16.38
CA PRO A 166 2.26 5.01 -16.58
C PRO A 166 2.11 6.30 -15.77
N GLU A 167 0.90 6.90 -15.71
CA GLU A 167 0.64 8.10 -14.91
C GLU A 167 0.83 7.85 -13.40
N ALA A 168 0.44 6.67 -12.92
CA ALA A 168 0.64 6.27 -11.52
C ALA A 168 2.09 5.90 -11.20
N ASP A 169 2.98 5.87 -12.20
CA ASP A 169 4.39 5.46 -12.05
C ASP A 169 4.52 4.08 -11.36
N VAL A 170 3.84 3.07 -11.92
CA VAL A 170 3.86 1.68 -11.43
C VAL A 170 4.27 0.66 -12.49
N MET A 171 4.76 1.12 -13.65
CA MET A 171 5.10 0.24 -14.77
C MET A 171 6.17 -0.81 -14.41
N ARG A 172 7.06 -0.54 -13.45
CA ARG A 172 8.06 -1.50 -12.96
C ARG A 172 7.46 -2.80 -12.40
N PHE A 173 6.19 -2.79 -12.04
CA PHE A 173 5.46 -3.97 -11.52
C PHE A 173 4.63 -4.68 -12.60
N VAL A 174 4.57 -4.14 -13.81
CA VAL A 174 3.68 -4.63 -14.88
C VAL A 174 4.43 -5.55 -15.84
N LYS A 175 3.89 -6.77 -16.00
CA LYS A 175 4.39 -7.72 -16.99
C LYS A 175 3.61 -7.56 -18.29
N MET A 176 4.23 -6.91 -19.28
CA MET A 176 3.62 -6.65 -20.59
C MET A 176 3.66 -7.87 -21.52
N ASP A 177 4.35 -8.94 -21.16
CA ASP A 177 4.49 -10.20 -21.91
C ASP A 177 3.26 -11.13 -21.83
N LYS A 178 2.26 -10.78 -21.00
CA LYS A 178 1.01 -11.52 -20.86
C LYS A 178 -0.19 -10.63 -21.20
N ASP A 179 -1.33 -11.26 -21.51
CA ASP A 179 -2.59 -10.56 -21.71
C ASP A 179 -3.24 -10.20 -20.38
N PHE A 180 -3.84 -9.00 -20.34
CA PHE A 180 -4.63 -8.51 -19.23
C PHE A 180 -5.63 -7.45 -19.70
N ILE A 181 -6.68 -7.23 -18.90
CA ILE A 181 -7.70 -6.21 -19.20
C ILE A 181 -7.04 -4.83 -19.26
N GLY A 182 -7.27 -4.09 -20.36
CA GLY A 182 -6.73 -2.76 -20.53
C GLY A 182 -5.29 -2.70 -21.06
N LYS A 183 -4.68 -3.84 -21.47
CA LYS A 183 -3.31 -3.90 -22.01
C LYS A 183 -3.11 -2.96 -23.19
N ASP A 184 -3.97 -3.03 -24.22
CA ASP A 184 -3.87 -2.19 -25.44
C ASP A 184 -3.85 -0.70 -25.10
N LYS A 185 -4.67 -0.28 -24.12
CA LYS A 185 -4.71 1.11 -23.66
C LYS A 185 -3.49 1.49 -22.85
N THR A 186 -2.93 0.55 -22.08
CA THR A 186 -1.66 0.73 -21.37
C THR A 186 -0.51 0.92 -22.36
N GLU A 187 -0.47 0.12 -23.44
CA GLU A 187 0.54 0.26 -24.50
C GLU A 187 0.43 1.62 -25.23
N ILE A 188 -0.80 2.08 -25.53
CA ILE A 188 -1.03 3.40 -26.11
C ILE A 188 -0.54 4.51 -25.16
N SER A 189 -0.87 4.42 -23.87
CA SER A 189 -0.42 5.39 -22.87
C SER A 189 1.10 5.41 -22.72
N LEU A 190 1.73 4.24 -22.74
CA LEU A 190 3.18 4.09 -22.62
C LEU A 190 3.95 4.66 -23.81
N ASN A 191 3.38 4.55 -25.02
CA ASN A 191 3.95 5.04 -26.27
C ASN A 191 3.52 6.49 -26.60
N SER A 192 2.81 7.16 -25.70
CA SER A 192 2.44 8.57 -25.87
C SER A 192 3.68 9.46 -25.76
N ASP A 193 3.76 10.49 -26.61
CA ASP A 193 4.86 11.48 -26.58
C ASP A 193 4.95 12.23 -25.25
N SER A 194 3.84 12.34 -24.52
CA SER A 194 3.82 12.89 -23.16
C SER A 194 2.63 12.36 -22.36
N LEU A 195 2.87 12.06 -21.11
CA LEU A 195 1.80 11.82 -20.12
C LEU A 195 1.22 13.16 -19.67
N PRO A 196 -0.08 13.26 -19.39
CA PRO A 196 -0.66 14.48 -18.83
C PRO A 196 -0.16 14.76 -17.41
N TRP A 197 0.05 13.69 -16.64
CA TRP A 197 0.46 13.71 -15.23
C TRP A 197 1.39 12.56 -14.92
N ILE A 198 2.22 12.72 -13.87
CA ILE A 198 3.05 11.66 -13.30
C ILE A 198 2.90 11.71 -11.77
N CYS A 199 2.56 10.57 -11.17
CA CYS A 199 2.54 10.42 -9.72
C CYS A 199 3.97 10.48 -9.16
N THR A 200 4.25 11.54 -8.44
CA THR A 200 5.57 11.92 -7.99
C THR A 200 5.61 11.98 -6.46
N TYR A 201 6.71 11.55 -5.87
CA TYR A 201 6.92 11.64 -4.42
C TYR A 201 7.63 12.94 -4.10
N ILE A 202 7.11 13.69 -3.12
CA ILE A 202 7.65 15.00 -2.76
C ILE A 202 7.77 15.17 -1.24
N GLU A 203 8.75 15.95 -0.81
CA GLU A 203 8.84 16.52 0.52
C GLU A 203 8.26 17.93 0.51
N ILE A 204 7.56 18.32 1.58
CA ILE A 204 7.01 19.68 1.78
C ILE A 204 7.65 20.28 3.01
N ASP A 205 8.03 21.56 2.96
CA ASP A 205 8.63 22.27 4.09
C ASP A 205 7.73 22.21 5.32
N LYS A 206 8.30 21.75 6.43
CA LYS A 206 7.63 21.69 7.72
C LYS A 206 7.52 23.10 8.32
N GLN A 207 6.29 23.57 8.53
CA GLN A 207 5.99 24.84 9.18
C GLN A 207 4.90 24.63 10.25
N GLY A 208 5.31 24.50 11.51
CA GLY A 208 4.42 24.14 12.60
C GLY A 208 3.92 22.70 12.48
N ASP A 209 2.76 22.42 13.05
CA ASP A 209 2.17 21.08 13.13
C ASP A 209 1.07 20.84 12.07
N ILE A 210 0.94 21.75 11.11
CA ILE A 210 -0.12 21.70 10.10
C ILE A 210 0.45 21.13 8.80
N TYR A 211 -0.18 20.07 8.29
CA TYR A 211 0.11 19.49 6.99
C TYR A 211 -1.19 19.31 6.18
N GLY A 212 -1.05 19.08 4.87
CA GLY A 212 -2.18 18.89 3.96
C GLY A 212 -2.87 17.54 4.11
N HIS A 213 -3.94 17.36 3.37
CA HIS A 213 -4.74 16.12 3.36
C HIS A 213 -4.84 15.47 1.97
N GLY A 214 -4.36 16.16 0.93
CA GLY A 214 -4.55 15.85 -0.48
C GLY A 214 -5.41 16.90 -1.17
N GLY A 215 -5.12 17.17 -2.45
CA GLY A 215 -5.77 18.21 -3.23
C GLY A 215 -5.12 19.60 -3.13
N GLU A 216 -4.00 19.73 -2.39
CA GLU A 216 -3.24 20.99 -2.32
C GLU A 216 -2.67 21.34 -3.68
N ALA A 217 -2.91 22.58 -4.15
CA ALA A 217 -2.38 23.06 -5.42
C ALA A 217 -0.85 23.21 -5.38
N ILE A 218 -0.20 22.81 -6.47
CA ILE A 218 1.26 22.86 -6.62
C ILE A 218 1.62 23.76 -7.79
N TYR A 219 2.56 24.67 -7.54
CA TYR A 219 3.04 25.66 -8.49
C TYR A 219 4.53 25.45 -8.80
N LEU A 220 4.89 25.75 -10.03
CA LEU A 220 6.27 25.93 -10.51
C LEU A 220 6.30 27.22 -11.33
N ASP A 221 7.19 28.15 -10.97
CA ASP A 221 7.33 29.47 -11.64
C ASP A 221 5.99 30.23 -11.77
N GLY A 222 5.15 30.17 -10.72
CA GLY A 222 3.84 30.82 -10.68
C GLY A 222 2.73 30.17 -11.50
N GLN A 223 2.99 29.01 -12.12
CA GLN A 223 2.00 28.26 -12.89
C GLN A 223 1.57 27.00 -12.13
N ILE A 224 0.28 26.67 -12.16
CA ILE A 224 -0.21 25.40 -11.59
C ILE A 224 0.33 24.23 -12.40
N VAL A 225 1.07 23.35 -11.73
CA VAL A 225 1.67 22.16 -12.35
C VAL A 225 1.11 20.85 -11.80
N GLY A 226 0.23 20.90 -10.82
CA GLY A 226 -0.40 19.71 -10.27
C GLY A 226 -1.06 19.91 -8.93
N SER A 227 -1.36 18.81 -8.27
CA SER A 227 -1.90 18.78 -6.91
C SER A 227 -1.43 17.55 -6.15
N THR A 228 -1.45 17.62 -4.82
CA THR A 228 -1.19 16.47 -3.96
C THR A 228 -2.33 15.45 -4.06
N ALA A 229 -2.00 14.16 -4.01
CA ALA A 229 -2.96 13.07 -3.88
C ALA A 229 -3.14 12.66 -2.41
N SER A 230 -2.01 12.50 -1.71
CA SER A 230 -1.97 12.19 -0.27
C SER A 230 -0.85 12.98 0.38
N VAL A 231 -1.05 13.34 1.65
CA VAL A 231 -0.03 14.01 2.46
C VAL A 231 -0.01 13.38 3.85
N ALA A 232 1.16 13.23 4.44
CA ALA A 232 1.32 12.84 5.83
C ALA A 232 2.61 13.41 6.42
N TYR A 233 2.60 13.60 7.73
CA TYR A 233 3.82 13.79 8.49
C TYR A 233 4.43 12.42 8.81
N GLY A 234 5.69 12.24 8.48
CA GLY A 234 6.47 11.05 8.78
C GLY A 234 7.33 11.25 10.03
N PRO A 235 6.91 10.71 11.19
CA PRO A 235 7.62 10.95 12.46
C PRO A 235 9.00 10.31 12.51
N SER A 236 9.24 9.19 11.81
CA SER A 236 10.55 8.52 11.79
C SER A 236 11.63 9.34 11.08
N VAL A 237 11.22 10.19 10.14
CA VAL A 237 12.12 10.99 9.31
C VAL A 237 11.98 12.50 9.58
N ASP A 238 11.04 12.91 10.42
CA ASP A 238 10.69 14.31 10.74
C ASP A 238 10.38 15.16 9.50
N LYS A 239 9.64 14.60 8.53
CA LYS A 239 9.33 15.25 7.25
C LYS A 239 7.83 15.25 6.96
N ILE A 240 7.34 16.28 6.25
CA ILE A 240 6.04 16.23 5.60
C ILE A 240 6.25 15.67 4.19
N LEU A 241 5.58 14.58 3.90
CA LEU A 241 5.71 13.81 2.67
C LEU A 241 4.38 13.78 1.92
N ALA A 242 4.46 13.81 0.61
CA ALA A 242 3.26 13.73 -0.22
C ALA A 242 3.52 12.90 -1.49
N PHE A 243 2.46 12.28 -2.00
CA PHE A 243 2.35 11.96 -3.41
C PHE A 243 1.57 13.06 -4.11
N ALA A 244 2.00 13.41 -5.31
CA ALA A 244 1.40 14.45 -6.13
C ALA A 244 1.32 14.00 -7.58
N TYR A 245 0.26 14.39 -8.28
CA TYR A 245 0.19 14.28 -9.72
C TYR A 245 0.69 15.59 -10.32
N LEU A 246 1.87 15.52 -10.96
CA LEU A 246 2.56 16.65 -11.56
C LEU A 246 2.62 16.55 -13.07
N LYS A 247 2.66 17.69 -13.76
CA LYS A 247 3.04 17.74 -15.17
C LYS A 247 4.48 17.21 -15.33
N PRO A 248 4.79 16.50 -16.44
CA PRO A 248 6.08 15.81 -16.61
C PRO A 248 7.32 16.70 -16.38
N HIS A 249 7.28 17.95 -16.84
CA HIS A 249 8.39 18.88 -16.67
C HIS A 249 8.63 19.31 -15.20
N ALA A 250 7.63 19.16 -14.33
CA ALA A 250 7.73 19.45 -12.91
C ALA A 250 8.00 18.21 -12.05
N ALA A 251 7.89 17.00 -12.62
CA ALA A 251 8.08 15.71 -11.95
C ALA A 251 9.54 15.22 -11.97
N ILE A 252 10.50 16.11 -12.18
CA ILE A 252 11.93 15.78 -12.28
C ILE A 252 12.55 15.89 -10.87
N GLU A 253 13.32 14.89 -10.47
CA GLU A 253 14.05 14.88 -9.20
C GLU A 253 14.78 16.21 -8.95
N GLY A 254 14.74 16.69 -7.71
CA GLY A 254 15.35 17.95 -7.29
C GLY A 254 14.59 19.21 -7.72
N THR A 255 13.49 19.08 -8.45
CA THR A 255 12.64 20.24 -8.79
C THR A 255 12.06 20.86 -7.53
N LYS A 256 12.27 22.17 -7.38
CA LYS A 256 11.71 22.96 -6.29
C LYS A 256 10.32 23.46 -6.68
N LEU A 257 9.36 23.19 -5.83
CA LEU A 257 7.94 23.48 -6.01
C LEU A 257 7.45 24.45 -4.95
N GLU A 258 6.29 25.05 -5.19
CA GLU A 258 5.51 25.76 -4.18
C GLU A 258 4.19 25.01 -3.96
N VAL A 259 3.90 24.60 -2.74
CA VAL A 259 2.69 23.85 -2.35
C VAL A 259 1.82 24.74 -1.47
N ILE A 260 0.55 24.90 -1.82
CA ILE A 260 -0.37 25.73 -1.05
C ILE A 260 -1.08 24.90 0.01
N VAL A 261 -0.59 24.95 1.24
CA VAL A 261 -1.17 24.24 2.38
C VAL A 261 -1.97 25.20 3.24
N HIS A 262 -3.29 24.98 3.35
CA HIS A 262 -4.22 25.87 4.08
C HIS A 262 -4.05 27.34 3.72
N GLY A 263 -3.94 27.64 2.41
CA GLY A 263 -3.81 28.99 1.88
C GLY A 263 -2.44 29.65 2.08
N LYS A 264 -1.44 28.90 2.55
CA LYS A 264 -0.05 29.38 2.72
C LYS A 264 0.89 28.62 1.79
N ALA A 265 1.75 29.37 1.12
CA ALA A 265 2.81 28.79 0.30
C ALA A 265 3.90 28.15 1.17
N ARG A 266 4.33 26.95 0.79
CA ARG A 266 5.45 26.22 1.39
C ARG A 266 6.34 25.69 0.28
N GLY A 267 7.63 25.62 0.53
CA GLY A 267 8.55 24.95 -0.37
C GLY A 267 8.22 23.46 -0.49
N GLY A 268 8.40 22.92 -1.68
CA GLY A 268 8.33 21.49 -1.97
C GLY A 268 9.56 21.05 -2.74
N LEU A 269 9.94 19.80 -2.62
CA LEU A 269 11.07 19.17 -3.32
C LEU A 269 10.66 17.83 -3.88
N VAL A 270 10.87 17.61 -5.16
CA VAL A 270 10.68 16.30 -5.79
C VAL A 270 11.79 15.35 -5.35
N LEU A 271 11.39 14.17 -4.88
CA LEU A 271 12.27 13.10 -4.43
C LEU A 271 12.30 11.97 -5.45
N ASP A 272 13.43 11.28 -5.58
CA ASP A 272 13.62 10.11 -6.45
C ASP A 272 13.23 8.80 -5.75
N GLU A 273 13.53 8.70 -4.45
CA GLU A 273 13.33 7.48 -3.68
C GLU A 273 12.64 7.75 -2.32
N PRO A 274 12.07 6.71 -1.70
CA PRO A 274 11.53 6.80 -0.35
C PRO A 274 12.61 7.25 0.66
N VAL A 275 12.22 8.11 1.60
CA VAL A 275 13.13 8.63 2.63
C VAL A 275 13.42 7.66 3.78
N TYR A 276 12.62 6.59 3.89
CA TYR A 276 12.76 5.56 4.91
C TYR A 276 12.99 4.19 4.26
N ASP A 277 14.10 3.54 4.58
CA ASP A 277 14.52 2.22 4.07
C ASP A 277 14.24 2.04 2.56
N PRO A 278 14.84 2.87 1.68
CA PRO A 278 14.54 2.88 0.24
C PRO A 278 14.77 1.52 -0.44
N GLN A 279 15.68 0.72 0.10
CA GLN A 279 16.00 -0.61 -0.43
C GLN A 279 15.09 -1.72 0.11
N SER A 280 14.15 -1.40 1.00
CA SER A 280 13.25 -2.36 1.66
C SER A 280 14.00 -3.53 2.33
N LEU A 281 15.01 -3.22 3.12
CA LEU A 281 15.79 -4.20 3.87
C LEU A 281 15.07 -4.64 5.14
N LEU A 282 14.37 -3.72 5.82
CA LEU A 282 13.68 -4.01 7.09
C LEU A 282 12.62 -5.12 6.97
N PRO A 283 11.71 -5.12 5.98
CA PRO A 283 10.74 -6.21 5.83
C PRO A 283 11.36 -7.58 5.55
N ARG A 284 12.61 -7.59 5.09
CA ARG A 284 13.35 -8.81 4.69
C ARG A 284 14.34 -9.29 5.74
N THR A 285 14.48 -8.55 6.84
CA THR A 285 15.43 -8.92 7.89
C THR A 285 15.13 -10.31 8.46
N ASP A 286 16.18 -10.98 8.95
CA ASP A 286 16.12 -12.25 9.67
C ASP A 286 16.37 -12.08 11.18
N ALA A 287 16.41 -10.82 11.61
CA ALA A 287 16.59 -10.45 13.00
C ALA A 287 15.37 -10.81 13.85
#